data_5a9972bb67c7dfa61361a35c3ddb6ecd
#
_entry.id   5a9972bb67c7dfa61361a35c3ddb6ecd
#
_cell.length_a   1.000
_cell.length_b   1.000
_cell.length_c   1.000
_cell.angle_alpha   90.00
_cell.angle_beta   90.00
_cell.angle_gamma   90.00
#
_symmetry.space_group_name_H-M   'P 1'
#
loop_
_entity.id
_entity.type
_entity.pdbx_description
1 polymer ?
#
loop_
_entity_poly.entity_id
_entity_poly.type
_entity_poly.pdbx_seq_one_letter_code
_entity_poly.pdbx_strand_id
1 'polypeptide(L)'
;HQPLEGPTSWYEVHLNSEEGTNIIGTMYPGTPNVLIGVNEHLGWSHTVNYPDKTDVFKLKMKNKRKYIVDNKEYDLEKKVAKVTIKILGIPIKINRKYYKSIYGPTLKNKSGYYSIRTPTLFNIRALEQWWKMGKAKNFTEFYDAYKMKQIPGFNVGYADKYDTIFYMSNGILPKRAEGYNWKGIVPGDTMETLWTEYHEIEDLPQVIQ
;
A
#
# COMPACT_ATOMS: atom_id res chain seq x y z
N HIS A 1 -11.18 0.08 -14.61
CA HIS A 1 -12.09 1.14 -14.16
C HIS A 1 -11.38 2.49 -13.95
N GLN A 2 -10.44 2.82 -14.83
CA GLN A 2 -9.77 4.12 -14.80
C GLN A 2 -10.48 5.08 -15.76
N PRO A 3 -10.44 6.39 -15.49
CA PRO A 3 -10.95 7.38 -16.43
C PRO A 3 -10.17 7.32 -17.75
N LEU A 4 -10.82 7.69 -18.85
CA LEU A 4 -10.19 7.76 -20.16
C LEU A 4 -9.31 9.01 -20.34
N GLU A 5 -9.45 9.97 -19.43
CA GLU A 5 -8.71 11.22 -19.43
C GLU A 5 -8.19 11.58 -18.04
N GLY A 6 -7.17 12.45 -17.98
CA GLY A 6 -6.61 12.95 -16.75
C GLY A 6 -5.40 12.14 -16.23
N PRO A 7 -4.87 12.50 -15.06
CA PRO A 7 -3.58 11.97 -14.58
C PRO A 7 -3.63 10.51 -14.14
N THR A 8 -4.80 9.90 -14.05
CA THR A 8 -4.98 8.48 -13.68
C THR A 8 -5.53 7.63 -14.83
N SER A 9 -5.57 8.17 -16.05
CA SER A 9 -5.91 7.39 -17.23
C SER A 9 -4.81 6.39 -17.56
N TRP A 10 -5.19 5.28 -18.19
CA TRP A 10 -4.22 4.33 -18.70
C TRP A 10 -3.47 4.91 -19.91
N TYR A 11 -2.18 4.62 -19.95
CA TYR A 11 -1.28 4.96 -21.05
C TYR A 11 -0.66 3.67 -21.59
N GLU A 12 -0.88 3.37 -22.86
CA GLU A 12 -0.33 2.18 -23.51
C GLU A 12 1.15 2.39 -23.85
N VAL A 13 1.97 1.38 -23.56
CA VAL A 13 3.42 1.43 -23.77
C VAL A 13 3.97 0.08 -24.21
N HIS A 14 5.06 0.14 -24.96
CA HIS A 14 5.93 -0.98 -25.24
C HIS A 14 7.35 -0.64 -24.75
N LEU A 15 7.79 -1.36 -23.72
CA LEU A 15 9.14 -1.24 -23.18
C LEU A 15 10.01 -2.33 -23.80
N ASN A 16 11.02 -1.92 -24.56
CA ASN A 16 11.97 -2.83 -25.19
C ASN A 16 13.40 -2.38 -24.91
N SER A 17 14.28 -3.31 -24.54
CA SER A 17 15.71 -3.04 -24.37
C SER A 17 16.55 -4.25 -24.73
N GLU A 18 17.79 -4.02 -25.13
CA GLU A 18 18.77 -5.08 -25.42
C GLU A 18 19.13 -5.94 -24.20
N GLU A 19 18.80 -5.47 -22.99
CA GLU A 19 18.95 -6.22 -21.73
C GLU A 19 17.83 -7.23 -21.48
N GLY A 20 17.04 -7.56 -22.51
CA GLY A 20 15.98 -8.58 -22.44
C GLY A 20 14.69 -8.09 -21.80
N THR A 21 14.40 -6.81 -21.85
CA THR A 21 13.07 -6.28 -21.56
C THR A 21 12.26 -6.22 -22.84
N ASN A 22 11.12 -6.91 -22.85
CA ASN A 22 10.14 -6.84 -23.95
C ASN A 22 8.75 -6.98 -23.36
N ILE A 23 8.14 -5.86 -22.97
CA ILE A 23 6.90 -5.81 -22.21
C ILE A 23 5.96 -4.82 -22.87
N ILE A 24 4.77 -5.26 -23.25
CA ILE A 24 3.69 -4.40 -23.73
C ILE A 24 2.55 -4.35 -22.72
N GLY A 25 1.97 -3.19 -22.51
CA GLY A 25 0.85 -3.05 -21.59
C GLY A 25 0.53 -1.61 -21.25
N THR A 26 0.05 -1.37 -20.04
CA THR A 26 -0.42 -0.06 -19.61
C THR A 26 0.27 0.40 -18.32
N MET A 27 0.47 1.72 -18.24
CA MET A 27 0.98 2.40 -17.05
C MET A 27 0.18 3.68 -16.78
N TYR A 28 0.35 4.25 -15.60
CA TYR A 28 -0.09 5.62 -15.34
C TYR A 28 0.96 6.61 -15.83
N PRO A 29 0.55 7.80 -16.34
CA PRO A 29 1.48 8.85 -16.67
C PRO A 29 2.46 9.15 -15.52
N GLY A 30 3.76 9.10 -15.83
CA GLY A 30 4.83 9.35 -14.86
C GLY A 30 5.27 8.14 -14.03
N THR A 31 4.68 6.96 -14.22
CA THR A 31 5.23 5.71 -13.65
C THR A 31 6.25 5.09 -14.60
N PRO A 32 7.32 4.46 -14.07
CA PRO A 32 8.35 3.86 -14.92
C PRO A 32 8.06 2.41 -15.33
N ASN A 33 6.98 1.81 -14.85
CA ASN A 33 6.69 0.38 -15.00
C ASN A 33 5.34 0.12 -15.63
N VAL A 34 5.27 -0.94 -16.43
CA VAL A 34 4.01 -1.54 -16.87
C VAL A 34 3.31 -2.17 -15.68
N LEU A 35 2.08 -1.74 -15.39
CA LEU A 35 1.29 -2.20 -14.24
C LEU A 35 0.40 -3.40 -14.61
N ILE A 36 -0.12 -3.43 -15.83
CA ILE A 36 -0.89 -4.51 -16.42
C ILE A 36 -0.31 -4.75 -17.80
N GLY A 37 0.06 -5.97 -18.12
CA GLY A 37 0.70 -6.23 -19.41
C GLY A 37 1.04 -7.67 -19.67
N VAL A 38 1.79 -7.86 -20.75
CA VAL A 38 2.30 -9.14 -21.21
C VAL A 38 3.77 -9.01 -21.60
N ASN A 39 4.51 -10.09 -21.47
CA ASN A 39 5.83 -10.28 -22.06
C ASN A 39 5.80 -11.54 -22.96
N GLU A 40 6.94 -12.02 -23.42
CA GLU A 40 7.04 -13.18 -24.31
C GLU A 40 6.62 -14.50 -23.64
N HIS A 41 6.47 -14.54 -22.32
CA HIS A 41 6.26 -15.74 -21.54
C HIS A 41 4.90 -15.78 -20.86
N LEU A 42 4.43 -14.63 -20.36
CA LEU A 42 3.28 -14.54 -19.48
C LEU A 42 2.56 -13.19 -19.59
N GLY A 43 1.35 -13.17 -19.09
CA GLY A 43 0.56 -11.95 -18.93
C GLY A 43 -0.04 -11.86 -17.54
N TRP A 44 -0.22 -10.61 -17.07
CA TRP A 44 -0.85 -10.34 -15.79
C TRP A 44 -1.82 -9.18 -15.86
N SER A 45 -2.81 -9.22 -15.01
CA SER A 45 -3.78 -8.13 -14.85
C SER A 45 -4.07 -7.86 -13.38
N HIS A 46 -4.55 -6.65 -13.11
CA HIS A 46 -4.99 -6.22 -11.79
C HIS A 46 -6.40 -5.65 -11.84
N THR A 47 -7.21 -6.03 -10.87
CA THR A 47 -8.48 -5.35 -10.60
C THR A 47 -8.52 -4.86 -9.17
N VAL A 48 -9.29 -3.79 -8.91
CA VAL A 48 -9.43 -3.24 -7.57
C VAL A 48 -10.09 -4.25 -6.64
N ASN A 49 -9.52 -4.44 -5.46
CA ASN A 49 -10.13 -5.11 -4.32
C ASN A 49 -10.02 -4.21 -3.08
N TYR A 50 -10.70 -4.58 -2.01
CA TYR A 50 -10.74 -3.81 -0.77
C TYR A 50 -10.35 -4.69 0.43
N PRO A 51 -9.08 -5.15 0.51
CA PRO A 51 -8.63 -5.91 1.66
C PRO A 51 -8.65 -5.02 2.91
N ASP A 52 -9.12 -5.58 4.01
CA ASP A 52 -9.14 -4.90 5.31
C ASP A 52 -7.73 -4.85 5.92
N LYS A 53 -7.01 -3.79 5.65
CA LYS A 53 -5.59 -3.62 5.96
C LYS A 53 -5.24 -2.34 6.70
N THR A 54 -6.22 -1.51 7.02
CA THR A 54 -5.98 -0.19 7.62
C THR A 54 -6.78 -0.02 8.89
N ASP A 55 -6.09 0.31 9.99
CA ASP A 55 -6.68 0.49 11.29
C ASP A 55 -6.48 1.89 11.84
N VAL A 56 -7.43 2.31 12.66
CA VAL A 56 -7.43 3.61 13.33
C VAL A 56 -7.36 3.40 14.84
N PHE A 57 -6.38 4.02 15.48
CA PHE A 57 -6.07 3.89 16.90
C PHE A 57 -6.37 5.18 17.63
N LYS A 58 -7.20 5.14 18.67
CA LYS A 58 -7.45 6.29 19.54
C LYS A 58 -6.38 6.37 20.63
N LEU A 59 -5.52 7.38 20.58
CA LEU A 59 -4.45 7.55 21.56
C LEU A 59 -4.98 8.04 22.91
N LYS A 60 -4.48 7.46 24.01
CA LYS A 60 -4.69 7.91 25.38
C LYS A 60 -3.66 8.99 25.71
N MET A 61 -4.05 10.24 25.54
CA MET A 61 -3.15 11.36 25.75
C MET A 61 -2.96 11.65 27.25
N LYS A 62 -1.70 11.77 27.69
CA LYS A 62 -1.35 12.33 29.00
C LYS A 62 -1.41 13.87 28.98
N ASN A 63 -0.90 14.45 27.89
CA ASN A 63 -0.91 15.89 27.64
C ASN A 63 -0.79 16.17 26.11
N LYS A 64 -0.58 17.41 25.70
CA LYS A 64 -0.49 17.79 24.28
C LYS A 64 0.71 17.20 23.52
N ARG A 65 1.69 16.59 24.22
CA ARG A 65 2.95 16.10 23.64
C ARG A 65 3.24 14.64 23.95
N LYS A 66 2.52 14.05 24.92
CA LYS A 66 2.75 12.67 25.36
C LYS A 66 1.47 11.87 25.40
N TYR A 67 1.56 10.62 25.06
CA TYR A 67 0.50 9.62 25.15
C TYR A 67 1.00 8.40 25.94
N ILE A 68 0.08 7.55 26.39
CA ILE A 68 0.35 6.40 27.23
C ILE A 68 0.08 5.12 26.44
N VAL A 69 0.99 4.15 26.52
CA VAL A 69 0.80 2.78 26.04
C VAL A 69 1.32 1.84 27.12
N ASP A 70 0.49 0.90 27.58
CA ASP A 70 0.81 -0.04 28.67
C ASP A 70 1.47 0.64 29.89
N ASN A 71 0.87 1.74 30.32
CA ASN A 71 1.35 2.59 31.43
C ASN A 71 2.71 3.28 31.20
N LYS A 72 3.31 3.17 30.01
CA LYS A 72 4.53 3.88 29.64
C LYS A 72 4.20 5.15 28.83
N GLU A 73 5.00 6.18 29.04
CA GLU A 73 4.87 7.44 28.31
C GLU A 73 5.67 7.42 27.01
N TYR A 74 5.04 7.87 25.94
CA TYR A 74 5.64 8.05 24.62
C TYR A 74 5.48 9.49 24.15
N ASP A 75 6.48 10.01 23.48
CA ASP A 75 6.42 11.34 22.88
C ASP A 75 5.63 11.31 21.57
N LEU A 76 4.68 12.24 21.43
CA LEU A 76 3.98 12.48 20.19
C LEU A 76 4.85 13.38 19.31
N GLU A 77 5.45 12.81 18.27
CA GLU A 77 6.22 13.60 17.31
C GLU A 77 5.32 14.63 16.63
N LYS A 78 5.78 15.87 16.57
CA LYS A 78 5.10 16.97 15.88
C LYS A 78 6.03 17.54 14.84
N LYS A 79 5.57 17.58 13.60
CA LYS A 79 6.26 18.23 12.48
C LYS A 79 5.37 19.28 11.84
N VAL A 80 5.99 20.17 11.08
CA VAL A 80 5.29 21.24 10.36
C VAL A 80 5.66 21.14 8.88
N ALA A 81 4.68 20.90 8.04
CA ALA A 81 4.82 21.02 6.60
C ALA A 81 4.47 22.45 6.16
N LYS A 82 5.34 23.03 5.36
CA LYS A 82 5.07 24.32 4.70
C LYS A 82 4.45 24.01 3.33
N VAL A 83 3.20 24.40 3.15
CA VAL A 83 2.47 24.20 1.90
C VAL A 83 2.20 25.57 1.27
N THR A 84 2.59 25.74 0.02
CA THR A 84 2.23 26.94 -0.73
C THR A 84 0.98 26.64 -1.56
N ILE A 85 -0.08 27.37 -1.35
CA ILE A 85 -1.31 27.33 -2.15
C ILE A 85 -1.40 28.63 -2.97
N LYS A 86 -1.91 28.54 -4.19
CA LYS A 86 -2.20 29.73 -5.00
C LYS A 86 -3.69 30.04 -4.92
N ILE A 87 -4.04 31.23 -4.43
CA ILE A 87 -5.40 31.74 -4.44
C ILE A 87 -5.42 32.94 -5.38
N LEU A 88 -6.22 32.88 -6.43
CA LEU A 88 -6.26 33.90 -7.51
C LEU A 88 -4.86 34.25 -8.07
N GLY A 89 -4.01 33.24 -8.21
CA GLY A 89 -2.64 33.42 -8.70
C GLY A 89 -1.61 33.84 -7.63
N ILE A 90 -2.04 34.26 -6.45
CA ILE A 90 -1.16 34.74 -5.38
C ILE A 90 -0.70 33.55 -4.50
N PRO A 91 0.62 33.33 -4.33
CA PRO A 91 1.13 32.25 -3.51
C PRO A 91 1.00 32.58 -2.00
N ILE A 92 0.23 31.77 -1.28
CA ILE A 92 0.05 31.88 0.16
C ILE A 92 0.72 30.68 0.84
N LYS A 93 1.63 30.93 1.78
CA LYS A 93 2.30 29.88 2.57
C LYS A 93 1.46 29.53 3.80
N ILE A 94 1.09 28.26 3.91
CA ILE A 94 0.35 27.72 5.05
C ILE A 94 1.22 26.71 5.79
N ASN A 95 1.28 26.85 7.11
CA ASN A 95 1.93 25.88 7.99
C ASN A 95 0.91 24.82 8.43
N ARG A 96 1.08 23.57 8.00
CA ARG A 96 0.27 22.42 8.43
C ARG A 96 1.02 21.61 9.46
N LYS A 97 0.45 21.49 10.66
CA LYS A 97 0.97 20.63 11.73
C LYS A 97 0.49 19.22 11.50
N TYR A 98 1.39 18.24 11.56
CA TYR A 98 1.08 16.83 11.57
C TYR A 98 1.82 16.13 12.70
N TYR A 99 1.28 15.01 13.13
CA TYR A 99 1.77 14.24 14.26
C TYR A 99 2.07 12.82 13.84
N LYS A 100 2.93 12.14 14.61
CA LYS A 100 3.23 10.73 14.45
C LYS A 100 3.36 10.08 15.83
N SER A 101 2.78 8.91 15.98
CA SER A 101 2.94 8.01 17.13
C SER A 101 3.62 6.72 16.71
N ILE A 102 3.81 5.77 17.63
CA ILE A 102 4.28 4.42 17.31
C ILE A 102 3.29 3.67 16.41
N TYR A 103 2.00 4.00 16.45
CA TYR A 103 0.98 3.41 15.58
C TYR A 103 1.04 3.95 14.14
N GLY A 104 1.55 5.16 13.92
CA GLY A 104 1.64 5.77 12.59
C GLY A 104 1.33 7.27 12.56
N PRO A 105 1.08 7.83 11.37
CA PRO A 105 0.59 9.19 11.21
C PRO A 105 -0.64 9.43 12.05
N THR A 106 -0.68 10.59 12.72
CA THR A 106 -1.69 10.90 13.72
C THR A 106 -2.42 12.19 13.38
N LEU A 107 -3.72 12.10 13.31
CA LEU A 107 -4.64 13.22 13.13
C LEU A 107 -5.15 13.70 14.49
N LYS A 108 -5.29 15.03 14.63
CA LYS A 108 -5.92 15.67 15.77
C LYS A 108 -7.24 16.28 15.34
N ASN A 109 -8.31 15.94 16.04
CA ASN A 109 -9.62 16.59 15.90
C ASN A 109 -10.18 17.04 17.26
N LYS A 110 -11.44 17.46 17.31
CA LYS A 110 -12.11 17.89 18.55
C LYS A 110 -12.26 16.75 19.56
N SER A 111 -12.35 15.49 19.09
CA SER A 111 -12.57 14.29 19.93
C SER A 111 -11.27 13.61 20.39
N GLY A 112 -10.10 14.10 19.95
CA GLY A 112 -8.82 13.54 20.40
C GLY A 112 -7.78 13.37 19.29
N TYR A 113 -6.86 12.43 19.51
CA TYR A 113 -5.79 12.08 18.61
C TYR A 113 -5.99 10.66 18.09
N TYR A 114 -5.92 10.49 16.78
CA TYR A 114 -6.18 9.24 16.09
C TYR A 114 -5.04 8.92 15.15
N SER A 115 -4.37 7.80 15.39
CA SER A 115 -3.30 7.30 14.53
C SER A 115 -3.86 6.36 13.49
N ILE A 116 -3.30 6.42 12.29
CA ILE A 116 -3.66 5.53 11.19
C ILE A 116 -2.48 4.62 10.93
N ARG A 117 -2.73 3.31 10.82
CA ARG A 117 -1.74 2.33 10.43
C ARG A 117 -2.21 1.56 9.22
N THR A 118 -1.36 1.48 8.21
CA THR A 118 -1.57 0.70 7.00
C THR A 118 -0.23 0.11 6.54
N PRO A 119 -0.19 -1.09 5.95
CA PRO A 119 1.05 -1.71 5.48
C PRO A 119 1.87 -0.82 4.54
N THR A 120 1.20 0.00 3.75
CA THR A 120 1.83 0.86 2.73
C THR A 120 2.63 2.03 3.28
N LEU A 121 2.53 2.35 4.58
CA LEU A 121 3.26 3.48 5.17
C LEU A 121 4.79 3.33 5.07
N PHE A 122 5.29 2.11 4.93
CA PHE A 122 6.72 1.81 4.94
C PHE A 122 7.19 1.05 3.69
N ASN A 123 6.28 0.76 2.75
CA ASN A 123 6.56 -0.01 1.55
C ASN A 123 6.89 0.94 0.40
N ILE A 124 8.17 1.02 0.04
CA ILE A 124 8.67 1.90 -1.04
C ILE A 124 9.13 1.12 -2.28
N ARG A 125 9.09 -0.22 -2.24
CA ARG A 125 9.62 -1.10 -3.31
C ARG A 125 8.52 -1.65 -4.23
N ALA A 126 7.32 -1.06 -4.25
CA ALA A 126 6.23 -1.54 -5.10
C ALA A 126 6.60 -1.51 -6.61
N LEU A 127 7.30 -0.49 -7.06
CA LEU A 127 7.78 -0.41 -8.45
C LEU A 127 8.78 -1.52 -8.78
N GLU A 128 9.65 -1.87 -7.83
CA GLU A 128 10.58 -3.00 -8.01
C GLU A 128 9.82 -4.32 -8.12
N GLN A 129 8.76 -4.51 -7.31
CA GLN A 129 7.91 -5.69 -7.42
C GLN A 129 7.27 -5.80 -8.81
N TRP A 130 6.65 -4.72 -9.32
CA TRP A 130 6.08 -4.70 -10.68
C TRP A 130 7.15 -4.94 -11.76
N TRP A 131 8.33 -4.38 -11.58
CA TRP A 131 9.44 -4.62 -12.49
C TRP A 131 9.83 -6.09 -12.55
N LYS A 132 9.98 -6.75 -11.41
CA LYS A 132 10.27 -8.19 -11.33
C LYS A 132 9.16 -9.04 -11.92
N MET A 133 7.90 -8.69 -11.65
CA MET A 133 6.75 -9.37 -12.27
C MET A 133 6.81 -9.26 -13.80
N GLY A 134 7.04 -8.07 -14.34
CA GLY A 134 7.12 -7.82 -15.77
C GLY A 134 8.32 -8.51 -16.46
N LYS A 135 9.37 -8.84 -15.73
CA LYS A 135 10.54 -9.58 -16.24
C LYS A 135 10.49 -11.08 -15.97
N ALA A 136 9.50 -11.55 -15.24
CA ALA A 136 9.33 -12.99 -14.96
C ALA A 136 9.10 -13.79 -16.25
N LYS A 137 9.65 -14.99 -16.30
CA LYS A 137 9.58 -15.89 -17.46
C LYS A 137 8.66 -17.10 -17.23
N ASN A 138 8.21 -17.29 -16.00
CA ASN A 138 7.37 -18.40 -15.58
C ASN A 138 6.62 -18.04 -14.28
N PHE A 139 5.72 -18.93 -13.86
CA PHE A 139 4.93 -18.73 -12.65
C PHE A 139 5.78 -18.59 -11.38
N THR A 140 6.82 -19.37 -11.22
CA THR A 140 7.69 -19.34 -10.03
C THR A 140 8.32 -17.95 -9.86
N GLU A 141 8.93 -17.41 -10.90
CA GLU A 141 9.54 -16.07 -10.85
C GLU A 141 8.51 -14.96 -10.59
N PHE A 142 7.33 -15.08 -11.20
CA PHE A 142 6.23 -14.14 -10.98
C PHE A 142 5.72 -14.19 -9.54
N TYR A 143 5.51 -15.39 -9.01
CA TYR A 143 5.04 -15.61 -7.64
C TYR A 143 6.07 -15.15 -6.61
N ASP A 144 7.37 -15.39 -6.85
CA ASP A 144 8.45 -14.90 -5.99
C ASP A 144 8.52 -13.35 -5.94
N ALA A 145 8.16 -12.68 -7.04
CA ALA A 145 7.98 -11.24 -7.02
C ALA A 145 6.83 -10.81 -6.09
N TYR A 146 5.73 -11.60 -6.01
CA TYR A 146 4.63 -11.34 -5.07
C TYR A 146 5.05 -11.53 -3.60
N LYS A 147 5.96 -12.45 -3.30
CA LYS A 147 6.51 -12.66 -1.94
C LYS A 147 7.23 -11.41 -1.40
N MET A 148 7.56 -10.45 -2.23
CA MET A 148 8.07 -9.14 -1.76
C MET A 148 7.05 -8.36 -0.91
N LYS A 149 5.75 -8.65 -1.01
CA LYS A 149 4.66 -8.00 -0.25
C LYS A 149 4.71 -6.47 -0.31
N GLN A 150 4.96 -5.90 -1.49
CA GLN A 150 5.04 -4.45 -1.65
C GLN A 150 3.78 -3.86 -2.30
N ILE A 151 3.00 -4.66 -3.02
CA ILE A 151 1.72 -4.27 -3.62
C ILE A 151 0.60 -4.59 -2.61
N PRO A 152 -0.07 -3.56 -2.06
CA PRO A 152 -0.90 -3.72 -0.86
C PRO A 152 -2.30 -4.28 -1.13
N GLY A 153 -2.65 -4.51 -2.35
CA GLY A 153 -3.98 -4.96 -2.77
C GLY A 153 -4.00 -5.33 -4.24
N PHE A 154 -5.15 -5.32 -4.85
CA PHE A 154 -5.55 -5.79 -6.16
C PHE A 154 -5.77 -7.30 -6.24
N ASN A 155 -6.84 -7.68 -6.91
CA ASN A 155 -6.94 -9.03 -7.45
C ASN A 155 -5.91 -9.18 -8.57
N VAL A 156 -5.32 -10.36 -8.66
CA VAL A 156 -4.29 -10.69 -9.63
C VAL A 156 -4.81 -11.80 -10.52
N GLY A 157 -4.81 -11.58 -11.81
CA GLY A 157 -4.96 -12.61 -12.83
C GLY A 157 -3.62 -12.82 -13.51
N TYR A 158 -3.26 -14.06 -13.76
CA TYR A 158 -2.03 -14.46 -14.43
C TYR A 158 -2.31 -15.63 -15.38
N ALA A 159 -1.63 -15.63 -16.51
CA ALA A 159 -1.54 -16.79 -17.40
C ALA A 159 -0.18 -16.79 -18.09
N ASP A 160 0.35 -17.99 -18.39
CA ASP A 160 1.60 -18.14 -19.12
C ASP A 160 1.48 -19.10 -20.32
N LYS A 161 2.53 -19.16 -21.13
CA LYS A 161 2.59 -20.03 -22.30
C LYS A 161 2.84 -21.52 -21.95
N TYR A 162 2.93 -21.83 -20.67
CA TYR A 162 3.16 -23.17 -20.14
C TYR A 162 1.89 -23.78 -19.53
N ASP A 163 0.72 -23.24 -19.92
CA ASP A 163 -0.62 -23.67 -19.51
C ASP A 163 -0.95 -23.39 -18.03
N THR A 164 -0.22 -22.51 -17.35
CA THR A 164 -0.54 -22.11 -15.98
C THR A 164 -1.50 -20.93 -15.97
N ILE A 165 -2.62 -21.08 -15.29
CA ILE A 165 -3.56 -20.01 -14.98
C ILE A 165 -3.59 -19.82 -13.46
N PHE A 166 -3.46 -18.57 -13.01
CA PHE A 166 -3.47 -18.25 -11.58
C PHE A 166 -4.34 -17.04 -11.27
N TYR A 167 -5.04 -17.10 -10.15
CA TYR A 167 -5.77 -15.99 -9.58
C TYR A 167 -5.49 -15.88 -8.09
N MET A 168 -5.35 -14.65 -7.60
CA MET A 168 -5.17 -14.35 -6.18
C MET A 168 -5.91 -13.06 -5.80
N SER A 169 -6.64 -13.11 -4.67
CA SER A 169 -7.10 -11.90 -4.01
C SER A 169 -5.99 -11.37 -3.10
N ASN A 170 -5.07 -10.60 -3.70
CA ASN A 170 -3.89 -10.12 -3.02
C ASN A 170 -4.21 -9.01 -1.99
N GLY A 171 -3.50 -9.03 -0.88
CA GLY A 171 -3.53 -7.99 0.15
C GLY A 171 -2.41 -8.17 1.15
N ILE A 172 -1.82 -7.08 1.61
CA ILE A 172 -0.92 -7.13 2.77
C ILE A 172 -1.79 -7.03 4.01
N LEU A 173 -2.24 -8.19 4.51
CA LEU A 173 -3.18 -8.28 5.64
C LEU A 173 -2.41 -8.34 6.96
N PRO A 174 -2.70 -7.44 7.92
CA PRO A 174 -2.05 -7.49 9.23
C PRO A 174 -2.54 -8.68 10.07
N LYS A 175 -1.63 -9.29 10.84
CA LYS A 175 -1.98 -10.22 11.91
C LYS A 175 -2.45 -9.41 13.11
N ARG A 176 -3.74 -9.44 13.38
CA ARG A 176 -4.38 -8.65 14.42
C ARG A 176 -4.65 -9.51 15.66
N ALA A 177 -4.51 -8.91 16.84
CA ALA A 177 -4.89 -9.56 18.09
C ALA A 177 -6.40 -9.84 18.14
N GLU A 178 -6.78 -10.93 18.79
CA GLU A 178 -8.17 -11.28 19.02
C GLU A 178 -8.82 -10.38 20.09
N GLY A 179 -10.15 -10.36 20.15
CA GLY A 179 -10.91 -9.63 21.17
C GLY A 179 -11.18 -8.17 20.85
N TYR A 180 -10.69 -7.62 19.72
CA TYR A 180 -10.92 -6.25 19.30
C TYR A 180 -11.84 -6.15 18.08
N ASN A 181 -12.65 -5.09 18.03
CA ASN A 181 -13.47 -4.79 16.86
C ASN A 181 -12.64 -3.98 15.83
N TRP A 182 -11.95 -4.67 14.96
CA TRP A 182 -11.08 -4.09 13.94
C TRP A 182 -11.81 -3.33 12.81
N LYS A 183 -13.14 -3.44 12.74
CA LYS A 183 -13.96 -2.62 11.82
C LYS A 183 -14.19 -1.20 12.34
N GLY A 184 -13.78 -0.92 13.56
CA GLY A 184 -13.96 0.37 14.21
C GLY A 184 -12.64 1.04 14.59
N ILE A 185 -12.72 1.97 15.54
CA ILE A 185 -11.55 2.59 16.14
C ILE A 185 -11.13 1.72 17.32
N VAL A 186 -9.88 1.26 17.30
CA VAL A 186 -9.33 0.41 18.35
C VAL A 186 -8.52 1.22 19.38
N PRO A 187 -8.29 0.67 20.60
CA PRO A 187 -7.43 1.30 21.59
C PRO A 187 -6.02 1.55 21.05
N GLY A 188 -5.49 2.75 21.26
CA GLY A 188 -4.12 3.16 20.98
C GLY A 188 -3.35 3.39 22.26
N ASP A 189 -3.59 2.58 23.29
CA ASP A 189 -2.98 2.66 24.60
C ASP A 189 -2.46 1.29 25.10
N THR A 190 -2.39 0.30 24.21
CA THR A 190 -1.77 -1.00 24.47
C THR A 190 -0.95 -1.48 23.26
N MET A 191 0.17 -2.14 23.53
CA MET A 191 1.02 -2.76 22.48
C MET A 191 0.31 -3.94 21.82
N GLU A 192 -0.68 -4.56 22.45
CA GLU A 192 -1.42 -5.69 21.91
C GLU A 192 -2.14 -5.34 20.58
N THR A 193 -2.64 -4.10 20.45
CA THR A 193 -3.27 -3.65 19.20
C THR A 193 -2.26 -3.18 18.15
N LEU A 194 -0.98 -3.00 18.50
CA LEU A 194 0.05 -2.57 17.57
C LEU A 194 0.56 -3.76 16.75
N TRP A 195 -0.13 -4.09 15.67
CA TRP A 195 0.32 -5.14 14.77
C TRP A 195 1.58 -4.71 13.99
N THR A 196 2.52 -5.64 13.82
CA THR A 196 3.79 -5.47 13.09
C THR A 196 4.05 -6.58 12.08
N GLU A 197 3.22 -7.64 12.14
CA GLU A 197 3.32 -8.80 11.27
C GLU A 197 2.17 -8.86 10.28
N TYR A 198 2.39 -9.57 9.18
CA TYR A 198 1.43 -9.78 8.10
C TYR A 198 1.26 -11.26 7.82
N HIS A 199 0.09 -11.63 7.29
CA HIS A 199 -0.14 -12.94 6.72
C HIS A 199 0.83 -13.20 5.56
N GLU A 200 1.18 -14.47 5.36
CA GLU A 200 2.00 -14.86 4.24
C GLU A 200 1.17 -14.83 2.94
N ILE A 201 1.87 -14.79 1.80
CA ILE A 201 1.20 -14.72 0.50
C ILE A 201 0.43 -16.02 0.22
N GLU A 202 0.93 -17.12 0.76
CA GLU A 202 0.34 -18.46 0.69
C GLU A 202 -0.98 -18.59 1.45
N ASP A 203 -1.19 -17.75 2.47
CA ASP A 203 -2.43 -17.71 3.27
C ASP A 203 -3.57 -16.96 2.57
N LEU A 204 -3.28 -16.26 1.49
CA LEU A 204 -4.28 -15.45 0.79
C LEU A 204 -5.18 -16.33 -0.09
N PRO A 205 -6.45 -15.94 -0.30
CA PRO A 205 -7.33 -16.63 -1.24
C PRO A 205 -6.74 -16.67 -2.65
N GLN A 206 -6.40 -17.86 -3.12
CA GLN A 206 -5.75 -18.06 -4.42
C GLN A 206 -6.12 -19.40 -5.03
N VAL A 207 -6.05 -19.49 -6.35
CA VAL A 207 -6.26 -20.70 -7.12
C VAL A 207 -5.25 -20.76 -8.27
N ILE A 208 -4.70 -21.93 -8.50
CA ILE A 208 -3.81 -22.24 -9.62
C ILE A 208 -4.35 -23.46 -10.35
N GLN A 209 -4.26 -23.43 -11.66
CA GLN A 209 -4.67 -24.50 -12.56
C GLN A 209 -3.58 -24.73 -13.59
#